data_678384b8b0bd43d83e130c56d9a75b43
#
_entry.id   678384b8b0bd43d83e130c56d9a75b43
#
_cell.length_a   1.000
_cell.length_b   1.000
_cell.length_c   1.000
_cell.angle_alpha   90.00
_cell.angle_beta   90.00
_cell.angle_gamma   90.00
#
_symmetry.space_group_name_H-M   'P 1'
#
loop_
_entity.id
_entity.type
_entity.pdbx_description
1 polymer ?
#
loop_
_entity_poly.entity_id
_entity_poly.type
_entity_poly.pdbx_seq_one_letter_code
_entity_poly.pdbx_strand_id
1 'polypeptide(L)'
;MKTAIAGAGMTGAYLCRLLRNQGQEVDLYRREPGTRCGISPCAWGTSRGFAELVSASGLDPEKYFLRRFDYLVMDGIRMKAEVGTFNKPALIQDLLEGAAIKSGDIPTERYDRIIDATGVARVFLPATQEDITLPCVQWRIRTATKRENRIKLGRVGYAWCFPLSGDEYHIGCGSLLSDPRQLLKELGWVEKLVENGNGKALCACGGRVRLAGPLSTRPFVRKNGRAEVWGVGEAIGCVAPLAGDGVVPGMRSAQIALENWNDAEKYEAAILREFSWMESERAVVDKLRGRAALSLMDAWVLKKNSKRMAIQVGLKQAFLLLKNLR
;
A
#
# COMPACT_ATOMS: atom_id res chain seq x y z
N MET A 1 3.78 30.16 1.54
CA MET A 1 4.54 29.01 2.09
C MET A 1 5.02 28.16 0.94
N LYS A 2 6.32 27.99 0.80
CA LYS A 2 6.92 27.19 -0.28
C LYS A 2 7.04 25.72 0.15
N THR A 3 6.42 24.82 -0.62
CA THR A 3 6.31 23.40 -0.25
C THR A 3 7.03 22.51 -1.25
N ALA A 4 7.78 21.51 -0.75
CA ALA A 4 8.30 20.41 -1.53
C ALA A 4 7.65 19.08 -1.12
N ILE A 5 7.38 18.20 -2.08
CA ILE A 5 6.98 16.82 -1.82
C ILE A 5 8.11 15.89 -2.26
N ALA A 6 8.63 15.10 -1.33
CA ALA A 6 9.61 14.05 -1.57
C ALA A 6 8.91 12.74 -1.89
N GLY A 7 8.96 12.30 -3.13
CA GLY A 7 8.36 11.04 -3.57
C GLY A 7 7.11 11.20 -4.42
N ALA A 8 7.20 10.72 -5.67
CA ALA A 8 6.13 10.72 -6.67
C ALA A 8 5.38 9.37 -6.72
N GLY A 9 5.27 8.67 -5.59
CA GLY A 9 4.41 7.51 -5.44
C GLY A 9 2.94 7.90 -5.31
N MET A 10 2.05 6.91 -5.07
CA MET A 10 0.59 7.15 -4.99
C MET A 10 0.24 8.28 -4.03
N THR A 11 0.76 8.25 -2.80
CA THR A 11 0.43 9.26 -1.76
C THR A 11 0.96 10.64 -2.11
N GLY A 12 2.22 10.73 -2.57
CA GLY A 12 2.82 12.03 -2.94
C GLY A 12 2.17 12.65 -4.17
N ALA A 13 1.86 11.86 -5.19
CA ALA A 13 1.14 12.31 -6.37
C ALA A 13 -0.28 12.81 -6.02
N TYR A 14 -0.97 12.06 -5.16
CA TYR A 14 -2.30 12.42 -4.70
C TYR A 14 -2.31 13.74 -3.92
N LEU A 15 -1.40 13.91 -2.95
CA LEU A 15 -1.28 15.17 -2.21
C LEU A 15 -0.88 16.34 -3.11
N CYS A 16 0.04 16.12 -4.05
CA CYS A 16 0.41 17.14 -5.03
C CYS A 16 -0.81 17.64 -5.82
N ARG A 17 -1.66 16.73 -6.29
CA ARG A 17 -2.89 17.07 -7.01
C ARG A 17 -3.85 17.87 -6.13
N LEU A 18 -4.07 17.44 -4.88
CA LEU A 18 -4.97 18.13 -3.96
C LEU A 18 -4.50 19.56 -3.64
N LEU A 19 -3.20 19.75 -3.38
CA LEU A 19 -2.63 21.08 -3.11
C LEU A 19 -2.77 22.00 -4.32
N ARG A 20 -2.50 21.49 -5.52
CA ARG A 20 -2.64 22.24 -6.77
C ARG A 20 -4.09 22.61 -7.08
N ASN A 21 -5.04 21.72 -6.78
CA ASN A 21 -6.47 22.02 -6.91
C ASN A 21 -6.91 23.19 -5.98
N GLN A 22 -6.15 23.44 -4.91
CA GLN A 22 -6.33 24.61 -4.04
C GLN A 22 -5.50 25.84 -4.46
N GLY A 23 -4.87 25.81 -5.63
CA GLY A 23 -4.02 26.90 -6.15
C GLY A 23 -2.65 27.03 -5.48
N GLN A 24 -2.21 26.01 -4.73
CA GLN A 24 -0.89 26.05 -4.10
C GLN A 24 0.21 25.62 -5.07
N GLU A 25 1.31 26.35 -5.06
CA GLU A 25 2.52 25.98 -5.79
C GLU A 25 3.31 24.93 -4.99
N VAL A 26 3.60 23.82 -5.64
CA VAL A 26 4.29 22.67 -5.03
C VAL A 26 5.34 22.12 -5.97
N ASP A 27 6.55 21.98 -5.47
CA ASP A 27 7.62 21.26 -6.15
C ASP A 27 7.58 19.78 -5.77
N LEU A 28 7.43 18.87 -6.74
CA LEU A 28 7.48 17.44 -6.48
C LEU A 28 8.84 16.89 -6.90
N TYR A 29 9.49 16.18 -6.00
CA TYR A 29 10.77 15.52 -6.26
C TYR A 29 10.60 14.02 -6.47
N ARG A 30 11.14 13.52 -7.56
CA ARG A 30 11.13 12.11 -7.93
C ARG A 30 12.54 11.59 -8.14
N ARG A 31 12.87 10.47 -7.49
CA ARG A 31 14.03 9.67 -7.88
C ARG A 31 13.76 8.95 -9.19
N GLU A 32 14.78 8.76 -10.00
CA GLU A 32 14.68 7.88 -11.16
C GLU A 32 14.21 6.49 -10.72
N PRO A 33 13.19 5.93 -11.38
CA PRO A 33 12.67 4.63 -11.00
C PRO A 33 13.69 3.52 -11.29
N GLY A 34 14.06 2.77 -10.26
CA GLY A 34 14.96 1.61 -10.39
C GLY A 34 14.32 0.36 -11.00
N THR A 35 13.04 0.43 -11.40
CA THR A 35 12.27 -0.70 -11.95
C THR A 35 11.74 -0.38 -13.34
N ARG A 36 11.62 -1.42 -14.21
CA ARG A 36 11.07 -1.26 -15.57
C ARG A 36 9.65 -0.69 -15.61
N CYS A 37 8.83 -0.96 -14.59
CA CYS A 37 7.47 -0.43 -14.48
C CYS A 37 7.40 0.96 -13.82
N GLY A 38 8.54 1.53 -13.41
CA GLY A 38 8.61 2.89 -12.87
C GLY A 38 7.99 3.10 -11.49
N ILE A 39 7.47 2.05 -10.87
CA ILE A 39 6.80 2.08 -9.56
C ILE A 39 7.30 0.94 -8.67
N SER A 40 7.24 1.15 -7.34
CA SER A 40 7.51 0.08 -6.38
C SER A 40 6.51 -1.06 -6.52
N PRO A 41 6.88 -2.31 -6.18
CA PRO A 41 5.99 -3.45 -6.24
C PRO A 41 4.69 -3.14 -5.52
N CYS A 42 3.59 -3.40 -6.21
CA CYS A 42 2.25 -3.20 -5.70
C CYS A 42 1.31 -4.07 -6.53
N ALA A 43 0.45 -4.82 -5.87
CA ALA A 43 -0.49 -5.72 -6.54
C ALA A 43 -1.57 -4.99 -7.35
N TRP A 44 -1.65 -3.66 -7.26
CA TRP A 44 -2.66 -2.80 -7.87
C TRP A 44 -4.09 -3.14 -7.41
N GLY A 45 -4.22 -3.73 -6.24
CA GLY A 45 -5.52 -4.00 -5.63
C GLY A 45 -6.18 -2.72 -5.10
N THR A 46 -7.51 -2.70 -5.14
CA THR A 46 -8.32 -1.65 -4.53
C THR A 46 -8.95 -2.13 -3.23
N SER A 47 -9.25 -1.20 -2.35
CA SER A 47 -10.03 -1.42 -1.13
C SER A 47 -11.13 -0.38 -1.00
N ARG A 48 -11.93 -0.46 0.06
CA ARG A 48 -13.03 0.50 0.31
C ARG A 48 -12.49 1.92 0.39
N GLY A 49 -13.17 2.88 -0.25
CA GLY A 49 -12.80 4.29 -0.27
C GLY A 49 -11.90 4.67 -1.45
N PHE A 50 -11.44 3.71 -2.27
CA PHE A 50 -10.57 4.03 -3.41
C PHE A 50 -11.24 4.98 -4.40
N ALA A 51 -12.48 4.69 -4.81
CA ALA A 51 -13.18 5.50 -5.80
C ALA A 51 -13.45 6.93 -5.26
N GLU A 52 -13.90 7.03 -4.02
CA GLU A 52 -14.17 8.31 -3.35
C GLU A 52 -12.92 9.19 -3.27
N LEU A 53 -11.76 8.59 -2.93
CA LEU A 53 -10.50 9.32 -2.85
C LEU A 53 -10.03 9.78 -4.24
N VAL A 54 -10.15 8.94 -5.27
CA VAL A 54 -9.82 9.35 -6.65
C VAL A 54 -10.73 10.49 -7.10
N SER A 55 -12.04 10.39 -6.86
CA SER A 55 -13.00 11.45 -7.20
C SER A 55 -12.68 12.77 -6.47
N ALA A 56 -12.24 12.71 -5.22
CA ALA A 56 -11.85 13.90 -4.45
C ALA A 56 -10.64 14.64 -5.05
N SER A 57 -9.84 13.97 -5.89
CA SER A 57 -8.75 14.61 -6.65
C SER A 57 -9.21 15.28 -7.95
N GLY A 58 -10.50 15.21 -8.28
CA GLY A 58 -11.08 15.71 -9.54
C GLY A 58 -10.94 14.76 -10.71
N LEU A 59 -10.59 13.49 -10.46
CA LEU A 59 -10.44 12.46 -11.48
C LEU A 59 -11.62 11.46 -11.43
N ASP A 60 -11.95 10.89 -12.59
CA ASP A 60 -12.97 9.84 -12.68
C ASP A 60 -12.35 8.47 -12.34
N PRO A 61 -12.72 7.81 -11.24
CA PRO A 61 -12.15 6.53 -10.84
C PRO A 61 -12.40 5.40 -11.84
N GLU A 62 -13.48 5.49 -12.66
CA GLU A 62 -13.83 4.45 -13.63
C GLU A 62 -12.77 4.30 -14.73
N LYS A 63 -12.04 5.35 -15.06
CA LYS A 63 -10.94 5.32 -16.02
C LYS A 63 -9.78 4.40 -15.61
N TYR A 64 -9.65 4.13 -14.32
CA TYR A 64 -8.49 3.41 -13.78
C TYR A 64 -8.78 1.96 -13.44
N PHE A 65 -10.04 1.56 -13.25
CA PHE A 65 -10.35 0.15 -12.99
C PHE A 65 -9.97 -0.74 -14.18
N LEU A 66 -9.16 -1.76 -13.90
CA LEU A 66 -8.82 -2.81 -14.86
C LEU A 66 -9.81 -3.96 -14.78
N ARG A 67 -10.15 -4.37 -13.56
CA ARG A 67 -11.19 -5.36 -13.26
C ARG A 67 -11.85 -5.08 -11.92
N ARG A 68 -13.11 -5.51 -11.80
CA ARG A 68 -13.89 -5.54 -10.56
C ARG A 68 -14.30 -6.98 -10.28
N PHE A 69 -14.34 -7.31 -9.01
CA PHE A 69 -14.66 -8.64 -8.53
C PHE A 69 -15.67 -8.52 -7.38
N ASP A 70 -16.69 -9.40 -7.41
CA ASP A 70 -17.66 -9.58 -6.33
C ASP A 70 -17.23 -10.65 -5.32
N TYR A 71 -16.04 -11.24 -5.52
CA TYR A 71 -15.44 -12.23 -4.63
C TYR A 71 -13.92 -12.18 -4.61
N LEU A 72 -13.37 -12.76 -3.54
CA LEU A 72 -11.96 -13.09 -3.38
C LEU A 72 -11.84 -14.54 -2.87
N VAL A 73 -10.97 -15.34 -3.46
CA VAL A 73 -10.65 -16.67 -2.95
C VAL A 73 -9.44 -16.57 -2.03
N MET A 74 -9.61 -16.92 -0.75
CA MET A 74 -8.54 -16.91 0.24
C MET A 74 -8.41 -18.30 0.86
N ASP A 75 -7.26 -18.95 0.67
CA ASP A 75 -7.01 -20.35 1.07
C ASP A 75 -8.10 -21.33 0.60
N GLY A 76 -8.60 -21.16 -0.62
CA GLY A 76 -9.67 -21.99 -1.16
C GLY A 76 -11.09 -21.60 -0.70
N ILE A 77 -11.22 -20.67 0.24
CA ILE A 77 -12.50 -20.17 0.72
C ILE A 77 -12.92 -18.98 -0.14
N ARG A 78 -14.06 -19.10 -0.84
CA ARG A 78 -14.64 -17.99 -1.60
C ARG A 78 -15.39 -17.06 -0.66
N MET A 79 -15.02 -15.81 -0.64
CA MET A 79 -15.63 -14.76 0.19
C MET A 79 -16.24 -13.69 -0.69
N LYS A 80 -17.40 -13.18 -0.32
CA LYS A 80 -17.99 -12.01 -0.95
C LYS A 80 -17.09 -10.80 -0.72
N ALA A 81 -16.81 -10.05 -1.79
CA ALA A 81 -15.93 -8.89 -1.74
C ALA A 81 -16.33 -7.89 -2.83
N GLU A 82 -16.04 -6.63 -2.62
CA GLU A 82 -16.17 -5.56 -3.61
C GLU A 82 -14.77 -4.99 -3.85
N VAL A 83 -13.93 -5.77 -4.51
CA VAL A 83 -12.51 -5.45 -4.75
C VAL A 83 -12.23 -5.34 -6.24
N GLY A 84 -11.11 -4.77 -6.59
CA GLY A 84 -10.71 -4.64 -7.98
C GLY A 84 -9.22 -4.49 -8.14
N THR A 85 -8.79 -4.46 -9.39
CA THR A 85 -7.46 -4.01 -9.78
C THR A 85 -7.57 -2.74 -10.60
N PHE A 86 -6.57 -1.87 -10.47
CA PHE A 86 -6.55 -0.58 -11.14
C PHE A 86 -5.21 -0.30 -11.82
N ASN A 87 -5.22 0.56 -12.83
CA ASN A 87 -4.01 1.00 -13.53
C ASN A 87 -3.28 2.08 -12.71
N LYS A 88 -2.45 1.63 -11.74
CA LYS A 88 -1.70 2.53 -10.86
C LYS A 88 -0.78 3.50 -11.62
N PRO A 89 -0.03 3.09 -12.66
CA PRO A 89 0.78 4.04 -13.43
C PRO A 89 -0.05 5.15 -14.07
N ALA A 90 -1.17 4.81 -14.71
CA ALA A 90 -2.03 5.80 -15.35
C ALA A 90 -2.63 6.77 -14.32
N LEU A 91 -3.11 6.28 -13.18
CA LEU A 91 -3.61 7.15 -12.12
C LEU A 91 -2.53 8.10 -11.60
N ILE A 92 -1.30 7.62 -11.35
CA ILE A 92 -0.19 8.48 -10.92
C ILE A 92 0.14 9.52 -11.99
N GLN A 93 0.15 9.15 -13.26
CA GLN A 93 0.39 10.06 -14.38
C GLN A 93 -0.63 11.19 -14.39
N ASP A 94 -1.92 10.88 -14.30
CA ASP A 94 -2.99 11.87 -14.35
C ASP A 94 -3.03 12.75 -13.08
N LEU A 95 -2.72 12.18 -11.91
CA LEU A 95 -2.54 12.96 -10.67
C LEU A 95 -1.41 14.00 -10.79
N LEU A 96 -0.36 13.66 -11.53
CA LEU A 96 0.83 14.50 -11.74
C LEU A 96 0.74 15.38 -12.99
N GLU A 97 -0.33 15.32 -13.76
CA GLU A 97 -0.52 16.15 -14.94
C GLU A 97 -0.34 17.63 -14.61
N GLY A 98 0.56 18.32 -15.33
CA GLY A 98 0.91 19.72 -15.10
C GLY A 98 1.64 20.03 -13.78
N ALA A 99 2.15 19.02 -13.04
CA ALA A 99 2.96 19.24 -11.84
C ALA A 99 4.42 19.58 -12.21
N ALA A 100 5.05 20.46 -11.43
CA ALA A 100 6.48 20.73 -11.53
C ALA A 100 7.28 19.57 -10.89
N ILE A 101 7.74 18.64 -11.73
CA ILE A 101 8.51 17.46 -11.29
C ILE A 101 10.00 17.77 -11.39
N LYS A 102 10.72 17.59 -10.29
CA LYS A 102 12.16 17.79 -10.17
C LYS A 102 12.88 16.48 -9.87
N SER A 103 14.13 16.38 -10.29
CA SER A 103 15.05 15.27 -9.98
C SER A 103 16.17 15.76 -9.06
N GLY A 104 16.85 14.84 -8.37
CA GLY A 104 17.96 15.15 -7.48
C GLY A 104 17.54 15.40 -6.04
N ASP A 105 18.47 15.93 -5.25
CA ASP A 105 18.25 16.19 -3.83
C ASP A 105 17.40 17.45 -3.60
N ILE A 106 16.64 17.44 -2.52
CA ILE A 106 15.80 18.58 -2.13
C ILE A 106 16.67 19.60 -1.39
N PRO A 107 16.82 20.82 -1.90
CA PRO A 107 17.50 21.90 -1.17
C PRO A 107 16.59 22.39 -0.03
N THR A 108 16.72 21.75 1.13
CA THR A 108 15.78 21.90 2.25
C THR A 108 15.64 23.34 2.75
N GLU A 109 16.71 24.14 2.61
CA GLU A 109 16.75 25.56 2.99
C GLU A 109 15.86 26.47 2.13
N ARG A 110 15.42 25.98 0.97
CA ARG A 110 14.55 26.73 0.02
C ARG A 110 13.07 26.57 0.31
N TYR A 111 12.69 25.68 1.22
CA TYR A 111 11.30 25.35 1.50
C TYR A 111 10.92 25.67 2.94
N ASP A 112 9.69 26.09 3.12
CA ASP A 112 9.09 26.26 4.45
C ASP A 112 8.51 24.92 4.96
N ARG A 113 8.07 24.04 4.00
CA ARG A 113 7.55 22.72 4.31
C ARG A 113 8.08 21.66 3.33
N ILE A 114 8.43 20.50 3.88
CA ILE A 114 8.82 19.31 3.11
C ILE A 114 7.89 18.18 3.51
N ILE A 115 7.22 17.57 2.52
CA ILE A 115 6.38 16.39 2.73
C ILE A 115 7.21 15.15 2.45
N ASP A 116 7.43 14.32 3.46
CA ASP A 116 8.06 13.00 3.30
C ASP A 116 7.01 11.98 2.84
N ALA A 117 6.91 11.79 1.53
CA ALA A 117 6.12 10.77 0.85
C ALA A 117 7.00 9.66 0.24
N THR A 118 8.21 9.46 0.81
CA THR A 118 9.22 8.51 0.26
C THR A 118 8.93 7.05 0.59
N GLY A 119 7.78 6.76 1.19
CA GLY A 119 7.34 5.40 1.51
C GLY A 119 8.23 4.74 2.56
N VAL A 120 8.57 3.48 2.34
CA VAL A 120 9.39 2.70 3.28
C VAL A 120 10.75 3.34 3.58
N ALA A 121 11.28 4.16 2.66
CA ALA A 121 12.58 4.82 2.84
C ALA A 121 12.58 5.90 3.94
N ARG A 122 11.46 6.60 4.15
CA ARG A 122 11.29 7.59 5.21
C ARG A 122 12.49 8.54 5.34
N VAL A 123 12.85 9.19 4.24
CA VAL A 123 14.15 9.88 4.08
C VAL A 123 14.29 11.11 4.98
N PHE A 124 13.21 11.84 5.22
CA PHE A 124 13.25 13.14 5.92
C PHE A 124 12.77 13.07 7.37
N LEU A 125 12.15 11.98 7.78
CA LEU A 125 11.75 11.73 9.16
C LEU A 125 12.77 10.84 9.88
N PRO A 126 12.85 10.88 11.24
CA PRO A 126 13.74 10.02 12.00
C PRO A 126 13.45 8.53 11.73
N ALA A 127 14.47 7.70 11.80
CA ALA A 127 14.29 6.25 11.78
C ALA A 127 13.34 5.80 12.90
N THR A 128 12.55 4.77 12.64
CA THR A 128 11.67 4.18 13.65
C THR A 128 12.44 3.16 14.49
N GLN A 129 12.18 3.10 15.79
CA GLN A 129 12.90 2.19 16.70
C GLN A 129 12.62 0.72 16.39
N GLU A 130 11.41 0.39 15.98
CA GLU A 130 10.98 -0.98 15.69
C GLU A 130 10.37 -1.06 14.28
N ASP A 131 11.17 -0.72 13.28
CA ASP A 131 10.70 -0.77 11.89
C ASP A 131 10.73 -2.22 11.37
N ILE A 132 9.54 -2.77 11.16
CA ILE A 132 9.38 -4.09 10.56
C ILE A 132 8.94 -3.90 9.12
N THR A 133 9.76 -4.41 8.22
CA THR A 133 9.46 -4.37 6.79
C THR A 133 9.40 -5.78 6.22
N LEU A 134 8.31 -6.04 5.49
CA LEU A 134 8.04 -7.30 4.80
C LEU A 134 8.67 -7.29 3.40
N PRO A 135 9.62 -8.18 3.08
CA PRO A 135 10.10 -8.31 1.71
C PRO A 135 9.00 -8.88 0.81
N CYS A 136 8.90 -8.32 -0.40
CA CYS A 136 7.91 -8.71 -1.40
C CYS A 136 8.57 -8.90 -2.76
N VAL A 137 8.03 -9.83 -3.54
CA VAL A 137 8.36 -10.03 -4.95
C VAL A 137 7.10 -10.13 -5.77
N GLN A 138 7.14 -9.68 -7.03
CA GLN A 138 5.99 -9.73 -7.92
C GLN A 138 6.44 -9.88 -9.37
N TRP A 139 5.64 -10.63 -10.12
CA TRP A 139 5.69 -10.72 -11.58
C TRP A 139 4.41 -10.19 -12.20
N ARG A 140 4.54 -9.51 -13.32
CA ARG A 140 3.44 -9.30 -14.25
C ARG A 140 3.56 -10.35 -15.34
N ILE A 141 2.55 -11.19 -15.45
CA ILE A 141 2.54 -12.35 -16.34
C ILE A 141 1.36 -12.23 -17.29
N ARG A 142 1.60 -12.55 -18.57
CA ARG A 142 0.56 -12.75 -19.57
C ARG A 142 0.38 -14.24 -19.79
N THR A 143 -0.87 -14.74 -19.72
CA THR A 143 -1.20 -16.16 -19.92
C THR A 143 -2.65 -16.34 -20.33
N ALA A 144 -2.90 -17.18 -21.34
CA ALA A 144 -4.25 -17.56 -21.74
C ALA A 144 -4.98 -18.42 -20.66
N THR A 145 -4.24 -19.01 -19.73
CA THR A 145 -4.82 -19.79 -18.62
C THR A 145 -5.57 -18.85 -17.67
N LYS A 146 -6.90 -18.93 -17.67
CA LYS A 146 -7.72 -18.15 -16.74
C LYS A 146 -7.40 -18.48 -15.29
N ARG A 147 -7.20 -17.45 -14.49
CA ARG A 147 -6.91 -17.57 -13.06
C ARG A 147 -7.87 -16.72 -12.26
N GLU A 148 -8.21 -17.23 -11.09
CA GLU A 148 -9.09 -16.53 -10.16
C GLU A 148 -8.34 -15.40 -9.41
N ASN A 149 -9.10 -14.43 -8.96
CA ASN A 149 -8.67 -13.46 -7.95
C ASN A 149 -8.49 -14.18 -6.62
N ARG A 150 -7.23 -14.48 -6.23
CA ARG A 150 -6.95 -15.34 -5.09
C ARG A 150 -5.74 -14.92 -4.28
N ILE A 151 -5.80 -15.27 -2.99
CA ILE A 151 -4.74 -15.15 -2.01
C ILE A 151 -4.46 -16.53 -1.40
N LYS A 152 -3.18 -16.85 -1.19
CA LYS A 152 -2.73 -17.95 -0.34
C LYS A 152 -2.05 -17.37 0.87
N LEU A 153 -2.61 -17.60 2.06
CA LEU A 153 -2.07 -17.10 3.31
C LEU A 153 -0.80 -17.83 3.70
N GLY A 154 0.16 -17.09 4.24
CA GLY A 154 1.30 -17.57 4.99
C GLY A 154 1.21 -17.09 6.43
N ARG A 155 2.14 -17.48 7.29
CA ARG A 155 2.10 -17.09 8.70
C ARG A 155 2.17 -15.58 8.89
N VAL A 156 3.15 -14.91 8.28
CA VAL A 156 3.24 -13.44 8.22
C VAL A 156 3.50 -13.06 6.77
N GLY A 157 2.44 -12.69 6.08
CA GLY A 157 2.43 -12.40 4.66
C GLY A 157 1.53 -13.35 3.88
N TYR A 158 1.52 -13.22 2.56
CA TYR A 158 0.69 -14.02 1.67
C TYR A 158 1.19 -13.97 0.22
N ALA A 159 0.80 -14.95 -0.58
CA ALA A 159 0.92 -14.90 -2.03
C ALA A 159 -0.40 -14.47 -2.66
N TRP A 160 -0.33 -13.74 -3.76
CA TRP A 160 -1.50 -13.24 -4.50
C TRP A 160 -1.41 -13.56 -5.99
N CYS A 161 -2.58 -13.76 -6.59
CA CYS A 161 -2.77 -13.80 -8.03
C CYS A 161 -3.95 -12.90 -8.37
N PHE A 162 -3.69 -11.72 -8.89
CA PHE A 162 -4.68 -10.70 -9.19
C PHE A 162 -4.78 -10.48 -10.69
N PRO A 163 -5.93 -10.81 -11.31
CA PRO A 163 -6.16 -10.52 -12.72
C PRO A 163 -6.14 -9.00 -13.00
N LEU A 164 -5.47 -8.64 -14.08
CA LEU A 164 -5.46 -7.29 -14.65
C LEU A 164 -6.38 -7.23 -15.89
N SER A 165 -6.12 -6.34 -16.84
CA SER A 165 -6.84 -6.31 -18.12
C SER A 165 -6.44 -7.48 -19.03
N GLY A 166 -7.36 -7.96 -19.85
CA GLY A 166 -7.10 -9.02 -20.82
C GLY A 166 -6.66 -10.33 -20.15
N ASP A 167 -5.50 -10.84 -20.54
CA ASP A 167 -4.89 -12.09 -20.10
C ASP A 167 -3.68 -11.85 -19.15
N GLU A 168 -3.58 -10.67 -18.54
CA GLU A 168 -2.48 -10.30 -17.66
C GLU A 168 -2.85 -10.44 -16.18
N TYR A 169 -1.84 -10.78 -15.39
CA TYR A 169 -1.97 -11.03 -13.95
C TYR A 169 -0.76 -10.47 -13.20
N HIS A 170 -1.01 -9.91 -12.02
CA HIS A 170 0.01 -9.72 -11.01
C HIS A 170 0.04 -10.96 -10.11
N ILE A 171 1.18 -11.65 -10.10
CA ILE A 171 1.44 -12.79 -9.22
C ILE A 171 2.62 -12.43 -8.33
N GLY A 172 2.43 -12.48 -7.03
CA GLY A 172 3.47 -12.09 -6.10
C GLY A 172 3.34 -12.75 -4.75
N CYS A 173 4.33 -12.50 -3.90
CA CYS A 173 4.34 -12.95 -2.52
C CYS A 173 5.08 -11.92 -1.66
N GLY A 174 4.55 -11.69 -0.46
CA GLY A 174 5.25 -11.05 0.64
C GLY A 174 5.37 -12.03 1.79
N SER A 175 6.55 -12.15 2.40
CA SER A 175 6.75 -12.99 3.58
C SER A 175 7.84 -12.44 4.48
N LEU A 176 7.57 -12.43 5.78
CA LEU A 176 8.55 -12.00 6.80
C LEU A 176 9.42 -13.18 7.28
N LEU A 177 8.90 -14.39 7.24
CA LEU A 177 9.51 -15.57 7.87
C LEU A 177 10.21 -16.52 6.89
N SER A 178 10.02 -16.32 5.59
CA SER A 178 10.57 -17.14 4.53
C SER A 178 10.91 -16.28 3.32
N ASP A 179 11.78 -16.77 2.44
CA ASP A 179 12.04 -16.10 1.17
C ASP A 179 10.76 -16.13 0.30
N PRO A 180 10.20 -14.96 -0.08
CA PRO A 180 8.99 -14.91 -0.87
C PRO A 180 9.15 -15.53 -2.28
N ARG A 181 10.36 -15.57 -2.84
CA ARG A 181 10.62 -16.24 -4.13
C ARG A 181 10.49 -17.75 -3.99
N GLN A 182 11.07 -18.30 -2.93
CA GLN A 182 10.99 -19.73 -2.64
C GLN A 182 9.54 -20.16 -2.42
N LEU A 183 8.75 -19.37 -1.67
CA LEU A 183 7.33 -19.68 -1.46
C LEU A 183 6.53 -19.68 -2.76
N LEU A 184 6.77 -18.73 -3.68
CA LEU A 184 6.10 -18.73 -4.99
C LEU A 184 6.50 -19.92 -5.84
N LYS A 185 7.76 -20.35 -5.79
CA LYS A 185 8.26 -21.54 -6.47
C LYS A 185 7.55 -22.80 -5.95
N GLU A 186 7.47 -22.98 -4.64
CA GLU A 186 6.74 -24.09 -3.99
C GLU A 186 5.26 -24.14 -4.40
N LEU A 187 4.62 -22.97 -4.51
CA LEU A 187 3.24 -22.86 -5.00
C LEU A 187 3.12 -23.17 -6.51
N GLY A 188 4.21 -23.10 -7.26
CA GLY A 188 4.23 -23.28 -8.71
C GLY A 188 3.39 -22.26 -9.48
N TRP A 189 3.21 -21.06 -8.92
CA TRP A 189 2.30 -20.05 -9.51
C TRP A 189 2.95 -19.28 -10.64
N VAL A 190 4.27 -19.20 -10.68
CA VAL A 190 5.04 -18.47 -11.70
C VAL A 190 5.79 -19.45 -12.59
N GLU A 191 6.65 -20.30 -12.04
CA GLU A 191 7.53 -21.20 -12.80
C GLU A 191 6.74 -22.14 -13.72
N LYS A 192 5.72 -22.81 -13.19
CA LYS A 192 4.88 -23.73 -13.99
C LYS A 192 4.20 -23.06 -15.18
N LEU A 193 3.99 -21.73 -15.13
CA LEU A 193 3.44 -20.98 -16.25
C LEU A 193 4.52 -20.66 -17.30
N VAL A 194 5.67 -20.22 -16.84
CA VAL A 194 6.76 -19.75 -17.71
C VAL A 194 7.51 -20.95 -18.31
N GLU A 195 7.86 -21.95 -17.49
CA GLU A 195 8.61 -23.14 -17.92
C GLU A 195 7.82 -24.02 -18.88
N ASN A 196 6.49 -24.14 -18.67
CA ASN A 196 5.61 -24.93 -19.56
C ASN A 196 5.20 -24.18 -20.83
N GLY A 197 5.72 -22.97 -21.09
CA GLY A 197 5.36 -22.15 -22.25
C GLY A 197 3.93 -21.57 -22.23
N ASN A 198 3.20 -21.76 -21.12
CA ASN A 198 1.80 -21.31 -20.98
C ASN A 198 1.67 -19.85 -20.49
N GLY A 199 2.80 -19.18 -20.24
CA GLY A 199 2.82 -17.79 -19.80
C GLY A 199 4.13 -17.07 -20.12
N LYS A 200 4.05 -15.75 -20.27
CA LYS A 200 5.20 -14.87 -20.51
C LYS A 200 5.32 -13.88 -19.36
N ALA A 201 6.48 -13.85 -18.69
CA ALA A 201 6.80 -12.81 -17.73
C ALA A 201 7.08 -11.50 -18.47
N LEU A 202 6.29 -10.47 -18.21
CA LEU A 202 6.44 -9.13 -18.78
C LEU A 202 7.43 -8.29 -17.96
N CYS A 203 7.36 -8.40 -16.65
CA CYS A 203 8.33 -7.82 -15.72
C CYS A 203 8.36 -8.61 -14.40
N ALA A 204 9.44 -8.41 -13.66
CA ALA A 204 9.59 -8.84 -12.27
C ALA A 204 10.15 -7.71 -11.44
N CYS A 205 9.69 -7.57 -10.22
CA CYS A 205 10.19 -6.55 -9.29
C CYS A 205 10.16 -7.06 -7.85
N GLY A 206 10.96 -6.43 -7.00
CA GLY A 206 11.01 -6.69 -5.58
C GLY A 206 10.98 -5.38 -4.78
N GLY A 207 10.53 -5.44 -3.55
CA GLY A 207 10.46 -4.31 -2.65
C GLY A 207 10.21 -4.72 -1.22
N ARG A 208 9.91 -3.74 -0.40
CA ARG A 208 9.58 -3.93 1.02
C ARG A 208 8.32 -3.14 1.34
N VAL A 209 7.52 -3.65 2.27
CA VAL A 209 6.32 -3.00 2.79
C VAL A 209 6.47 -2.85 4.30
N ARG A 210 6.24 -1.64 4.82
CA ARG A 210 6.28 -1.38 6.26
C ARG A 210 5.06 -1.97 6.95
N LEU A 211 5.30 -2.75 8.00
CA LEU A 211 4.25 -3.31 8.86
C LEU A 211 4.09 -2.54 10.18
N ALA A 212 4.98 -1.57 10.46
CA ALA A 212 4.86 -0.69 11.61
C ALA A 212 3.75 0.34 11.34
N GLY A 213 2.69 0.32 12.16
CA GLY A 213 1.59 1.27 12.07
C GLY A 213 1.95 2.67 12.58
N PRO A 214 1.05 3.67 12.43
CA PRO A 214 1.34 5.06 12.78
C PRO A 214 1.80 5.26 14.23
N LEU A 215 1.21 4.56 15.20
CA LEU A 215 1.63 4.72 16.60
C LEU A 215 3.14 4.45 16.79
N SER A 216 3.69 3.43 16.12
CA SER A 216 5.09 3.03 16.23
C SER A 216 6.04 3.86 15.36
N THR A 217 5.52 4.72 14.48
CA THR A 217 6.32 5.51 13.51
C THR A 217 6.38 7.00 13.85
N ARG A 218 5.95 7.40 15.02
CA ARG A 218 6.09 8.81 15.47
C ARG A 218 7.56 9.23 15.57
N PRO A 219 7.87 10.52 15.40
CA PRO A 219 6.98 11.64 15.09
C PRO A 219 6.62 11.68 13.60
N PHE A 220 5.45 12.27 13.27
CA PHE A 220 5.04 12.51 11.88
C PHE A 220 5.43 13.89 11.39
N VAL A 221 5.68 14.80 12.33
CA VAL A 221 6.15 16.15 12.07
C VAL A 221 7.44 16.42 12.82
N ARG A 222 8.40 17.07 12.17
CA ARG A 222 9.63 17.56 12.82
C ARG A 222 10.12 18.83 12.17
N LYS A 223 10.89 19.63 12.92
CA LYS A 223 11.68 20.73 12.36
C LYS A 223 12.98 20.18 11.76
N ASN A 224 13.37 20.71 10.60
CA ASN A 224 14.64 20.45 9.95
C ASN A 224 15.24 21.77 9.44
N GLY A 225 16.05 22.41 10.27
CA GLY A 225 16.46 23.79 10.02
C GLY A 225 15.28 24.73 9.98
N ARG A 226 15.13 25.47 8.86
CA ARG A 226 14.00 26.36 8.60
C ARG A 226 12.72 25.59 8.24
N ALA A 227 12.86 24.47 7.55
CA ALA A 227 11.74 23.71 7.03
C ALA A 227 11.04 22.89 8.13
N GLU A 228 9.73 22.77 8.02
CA GLU A 228 8.93 21.81 8.74
C GLU A 228 8.72 20.56 7.88
N VAL A 229 9.11 19.38 8.38
CA VAL A 229 8.93 18.10 7.67
C VAL A 229 7.66 17.43 8.16
N TRP A 230 6.78 17.07 7.24
CA TRP A 230 5.55 16.32 7.50
C TRP A 230 5.58 15.00 6.73
N GLY A 231 5.38 13.87 7.40
CA GLY A 231 5.30 12.57 6.75
C GLY A 231 3.87 12.25 6.30
N VAL A 232 3.74 11.49 5.21
CA VAL A 232 2.45 10.96 4.74
C VAL A 232 2.62 9.53 4.20
N GLY A 233 1.53 8.76 4.20
CA GLY A 233 1.51 7.42 3.64
C GLY A 233 2.39 6.43 4.40
N GLU A 234 3.09 5.58 3.67
CA GLU A 234 3.93 4.55 4.26
C GLU A 234 5.12 5.10 5.05
N ALA A 235 5.56 6.33 4.80
CA ALA A 235 6.59 6.99 5.61
C ALA A 235 6.17 7.14 7.07
N ILE A 236 4.88 7.22 7.35
CA ILE A 236 4.31 7.25 8.71
C ILE A 236 3.50 5.99 9.04
N GLY A 237 3.74 4.87 8.35
CA GLY A 237 3.12 3.59 8.65
C GLY A 237 1.65 3.44 8.23
N CYS A 238 1.13 4.30 7.34
CA CYS A 238 -0.25 4.18 6.83
C CYS A 238 -0.35 3.04 5.81
N VAL A 239 -0.13 1.81 6.28
CA VAL A 239 -0.29 0.54 5.54
C VAL A 239 -0.98 -0.46 6.45
N ALA A 240 -2.05 -1.08 5.99
CA ALA A 240 -2.78 -2.11 6.74
C ALA A 240 -1.86 -3.30 7.05
N PRO A 241 -1.54 -3.62 8.32
CA PRO A 241 -0.51 -4.62 8.65
C PRO A 241 -0.83 -6.04 8.19
N LEU A 242 -2.10 -6.44 8.17
CA LEU A 242 -2.54 -7.77 7.71
C LEU A 242 -2.75 -7.84 6.20
N ALA A 243 -3.22 -6.76 5.59
CA ALA A 243 -3.58 -6.75 4.18
C ALA A 243 -2.48 -6.19 3.26
N GLY A 244 -1.48 -5.48 3.79
CA GLY A 244 -0.47 -4.81 2.98
C GLY A 244 -1.02 -3.68 2.10
N ASP A 245 -2.26 -3.22 2.35
CA ASP A 245 -2.84 -2.09 1.61
C ASP A 245 -2.27 -0.77 2.11
N GLY A 246 -1.54 -0.08 1.24
CA GLY A 246 -1.01 1.26 1.47
C GLY A 246 -1.58 2.30 0.50
N VAL A 247 -2.47 1.92 -0.43
CA VAL A 247 -3.03 2.83 -1.43
C VAL A 247 -4.09 3.73 -0.79
N VAL A 248 -5.15 3.15 -0.27
CA VAL A 248 -6.24 3.89 0.37
C VAL A 248 -5.79 4.58 1.66
N PRO A 249 -5.10 3.91 2.61
CA PRO A 249 -4.58 4.60 3.79
C PRO A 249 -3.59 5.71 3.45
N GLY A 250 -2.74 5.52 2.44
CA GLY A 250 -1.79 6.54 1.99
C GLY A 250 -2.50 7.80 1.46
N MET A 251 -3.48 7.65 0.57
CA MET A 251 -4.27 8.77 0.07
C MET A 251 -5.08 9.45 1.18
N ARG A 252 -5.67 8.66 2.11
CA ARG A 252 -6.40 9.23 3.25
C ARG A 252 -5.48 10.03 4.19
N SER A 253 -4.25 9.56 4.43
CA SER A 253 -3.26 10.31 5.21
C SER A 253 -2.91 11.66 4.57
N ALA A 254 -2.86 11.71 3.23
CA ALA A 254 -2.64 12.95 2.48
C ALA A 254 -3.80 13.93 2.63
N GLN A 255 -5.06 13.46 2.61
CA GLN A 255 -6.22 14.31 2.91
C GLN A 255 -6.16 14.88 4.33
N ILE A 256 -5.86 14.02 5.32
CA ILE A 256 -5.75 14.46 6.72
C ILE A 256 -4.64 15.51 6.88
N ALA A 257 -3.51 15.35 6.17
CA ALA A 257 -2.47 16.38 6.16
C ALA A 257 -2.99 17.72 5.61
N LEU A 258 -3.76 17.68 4.52
CA LEU A 258 -4.36 18.88 3.93
C LEU A 258 -5.45 19.49 4.82
N GLU A 259 -6.31 18.67 5.41
CA GLU A 259 -7.36 19.10 6.35
C GLU A 259 -6.79 19.82 7.58
N ASN A 260 -5.57 19.49 7.99
CA ASN A 260 -4.88 20.03 9.16
C ASN A 260 -3.61 20.81 8.80
N TRP A 261 -3.54 21.38 7.59
CA TRP A 261 -2.33 21.92 6.97
C TRP A 261 -1.55 22.94 7.83
N ASN A 262 -2.23 23.66 8.71
CA ASN A 262 -1.62 24.70 9.54
C ASN A 262 -1.46 24.29 11.02
N ASP A 263 -1.72 23.04 11.37
CA ASP A 263 -1.72 22.58 12.77
C ASP A 263 -1.14 21.17 12.88
N ALA A 264 0.14 21.10 13.21
CA ALA A 264 0.89 19.83 13.32
C ALA A 264 0.33 18.90 14.39
N GLU A 265 -0.12 19.44 15.53
CA GLU A 265 -0.65 18.63 16.62
C GLU A 265 -2.00 18.02 16.25
N LYS A 266 -2.89 18.80 15.61
CA LYS A 266 -4.15 18.27 15.09
C LYS A 266 -3.91 17.24 13.99
N TYR A 267 -2.91 17.45 13.12
CA TYR A 267 -2.53 16.48 12.11
C TYR A 267 -2.13 15.15 12.75
N GLU A 268 -1.18 15.16 13.69
CA GLU A 268 -0.74 13.93 14.38
C GLU A 268 -1.89 13.22 15.10
N ALA A 269 -2.72 13.99 15.83
CA ALA A 269 -3.89 13.45 16.52
C ALA A 269 -4.91 12.83 15.54
N ALA A 270 -5.14 13.46 14.40
CA ALA A 270 -6.06 12.98 13.38
C ALA A 270 -5.55 11.68 12.71
N ILE A 271 -4.26 11.58 12.41
CA ILE A 271 -3.62 10.34 11.91
C ILE A 271 -3.79 9.21 12.92
N LEU A 272 -3.45 9.42 14.18
CA LEU A 272 -3.55 8.39 15.22
C LEU A 272 -4.99 7.92 15.40
N ARG A 273 -5.96 8.83 15.39
CA ARG A 273 -7.39 8.50 15.49
C ARG A 273 -7.88 7.70 14.28
N GLU A 274 -7.59 8.16 13.06
CA GLU A 274 -8.04 7.51 11.81
C GLU A 274 -7.51 6.09 11.69
N PHE A 275 -6.23 5.88 12.03
CA PHE A 275 -5.53 4.61 11.83
C PHE A 275 -5.33 3.80 13.12
N SER A 276 -6.01 4.13 14.22
CA SER A 276 -5.94 3.39 15.49
C SER A 276 -6.25 1.90 15.36
N TRP A 277 -7.09 1.52 14.40
CA TRP A 277 -7.41 0.12 14.10
C TRP A 277 -6.21 -0.71 13.62
N MET A 278 -5.19 -0.07 13.05
CA MET A 278 -3.95 -0.76 12.61
C MET A 278 -3.17 -1.35 13.79
N GLU A 279 -3.32 -0.82 14.99
CA GLU A 279 -2.68 -1.36 16.19
C GLU A 279 -3.20 -2.78 16.50
N SER A 280 -4.50 -2.99 16.36
CA SER A 280 -5.10 -4.31 16.56
C SER A 280 -4.63 -5.33 15.51
N GLU A 281 -4.45 -4.92 14.25
CA GLU A 281 -3.87 -5.77 13.21
C GLU A 281 -2.39 -6.05 13.48
N ARG A 282 -1.65 -5.03 13.90
CA ARG A 282 -0.24 -5.18 14.24
C ARG A 282 -0.05 -6.16 15.41
N ALA A 283 -0.90 -6.11 16.42
CA ALA A 283 -0.88 -7.08 17.52
C ALA A 283 -1.07 -8.53 17.04
N VAL A 284 -1.94 -8.76 16.03
CA VAL A 284 -2.09 -10.08 15.40
C VAL A 284 -0.82 -10.48 14.65
N VAL A 285 -0.21 -9.57 13.89
CA VAL A 285 1.07 -9.81 13.19
C VAL A 285 2.17 -10.18 14.18
N ASP A 286 2.28 -9.50 15.33
CA ASP A 286 3.30 -9.78 16.33
C ASP A 286 3.09 -11.15 17.00
N LYS A 287 1.85 -11.54 17.27
CA LYS A 287 1.53 -12.91 17.72
C LYS A 287 1.96 -13.96 16.69
N LEU A 288 1.66 -13.73 15.42
CA LEU A 288 2.04 -14.63 14.33
C LEU A 288 3.58 -14.76 14.23
N ARG A 289 4.30 -13.65 14.35
CA ARG A 289 5.77 -13.65 14.38
C ARG A 289 6.33 -14.46 15.55
N GLY A 290 5.80 -14.20 16.74
CA GLY A 290 6.22 -14.85 17.97
C GLY A 290 5.69 -16.28 18.15
N ARG A 291 4.96 -16.84 17.18
CA ARG A 291 4.29 -18.15 17.26
C ARG A 291 3.33 -18.26 18.46
N ALA A 292 2.80 -17.13 18.93
CA ALA A 292 1.82 -17.10 20.00
C ALA A 292 0.46 -17.67 19.55
N ALA A 293 -0.31 -18.17 20.48
CA ALA A 293 -1.66 -18.68 20.21
C ALA A 293 -2.58 -17.51 19.79
N LEU A 294 -3.33 -17.73 18.72
CA LEU A 294 -4.37 -16.81 18.28
C LEU A 294 -5.68 -17.09 19.02
N SER A 295 -6.40 -16.03 19.37
CA SER A 295 -7.61 -16.05 20.16
C SER A 295 -8.87 -15.75 19.33
N LEU A 296 -10.04 -15.88 19.92
CA LEU A 296 -11.31 -15.43 19.33
C LEU A 296 -11.32 -13.92 19.08
N MET A 297 -10.60 -13.13 19.90
CA MET A 297 -10.46 -11.70 19.71
C MET A 297 -9.69 -11.40 18.40
N ASP A 298 -8.65 -12.17 18.09
CA ASP A 298 -7.90 -12.01 16.84
C ASP A 298 -8.79 -12.33 15.62
N ALA A 299 -9.66 -13.34 15.73
CA ALA A 299 -10.66 -13.61 14.69
C ALA A 299 -11.68 -12.48 14.54
N TRP A 300 -12.07 -11.85 15.65
CA TRP A 300 -12.94 -10.68 15.61
C TRP A 300 -12.26 -9.46 14.97
N VAL A 301 -10.97 -9.22 15.26
CA VAL A 301 -10.16 -8.17 14.59
C VAL A 301 -10.15 -8.41 13.10
N LEU A 302 -9.84 -9.63 12.63
CA LEU A 302 -9.86 -9.98 11.21
C LEU A 302 -11.23 -9.72 10.58
N LYS A 303 -12.31 -10.18 11.22
CA LYS A 303 -13.69 -9.96 10.75
C LYS A 303 -14.05 -8.46 10.68
N LYS A 304 -13.70 -7.68 11.71
CA LYS A 304 -14.01 -6.25 11.77
C LYS A 304 -13.27 -5.48 10.69
N ASN A 305 -11.97 -5.74 10.54
CA ASN A 305 -11.11 -4.96 9.68
C ASN A 305 -11.20 -5.38 8.20
N SER A 306 -11.58 -6.65 7.91
CA SER A 306 -11.83 -7.09 6.53
C SER A 306 -12.87 -6.22 5.80
N LYS A 307 -13.82 -5.62 6.52
CA LYS A 307 -14.78 -4.68 5.94
C LYS A 307 -14.13 -3.43 5.37
N ARG A 308 -12.96 -3.01 5.89
CA ARG A 308 -12.17 -1.88 5.36
C ARG A 308 -11.56 -2.22 4.01
N MET A 309 -11.29 -3.51 3.80
CA MET A 309 -10.83 -4.04 2.52
C MET A 309 -11.98 -4.37 1.57
N ALA A 310 -13.22 -4.01 1.92
CA ALA A 310 -14.44 -4.40 1.20
C ALA A 310 -14.63 -5.93 1.08
N ILE A 311 -14.13 -6.70 2.04
CA ILE A 311 -14.26 -8.16 2.11
C ILE A 311 -15.22 -8.52 3.25
N GLN A 312 -16.19 -9.39 2.97
CA GLN A 312 -17.14 -9.88 3.97
C GLN A 312 -16.64 -11.21 4.53
N VAL A 313 -16.09 -11.16 5.75
CA VAL A 313 -15.59 -12.34 6.47
C VAL A 313 -16.53 -12.64 7.64
N GLY A 314 -17.14 -13.84 7.64
CA GLY A 314 -17.90 -14.36 8.77
C GLY A 314 -16.96 -14.80 9.92
N LEU A 315 -17.44 -14.85 11.14
CA LEU A 315 -16.63 -15.28 12.30
C LEU A 315 -16.05 -16.69 12.12
N LYS A 316 -16.84 -17.62 11.60
CA LYS A 316 -16.39 -19.00 11.30
C LYS A 316 -15.28 -19.01 10.26
N GLN A 317 -15.41 -18.18 9.19
CA GLN A 317 -14.37 -18.04 8.16
C GLN A 317 -13.11 -17.39 8.74
N ALA A 318 -13.24 -16.30 9.53
CA ALA A 318 -12.11 -15.67 10.20
C ALA A 318 -11.32 -16.67 11.06
N PHE A 319 -12.01 -17.51 11.82
CA PHE A 319 -11.37 -18.53 12.64
C PHE A 319 -10.64 -19.59 11.79
N LEU A 320 -11.25 -20.05 10.70
CA LEU A 320 -10.61 -20.98 9.76
C LEU A 320 -9.37 -20.38 9.12
N LEU A 321 -9.44 -19.13 8.67
CA LEU A 321 -8.29 -18.43 8.09
C LEU A 321 -7.13 -18.30 9.09
N LEU A 322 -7.42 -17.91 10.33
CA LEU A 322 -6.40 -17.83 11.38
C LEU A 322 -5.79 -19.19 11.73
N LYS A 323 -6.55 -20.26 11.64
CA LYS A 323 -6.03 -21.63 11.84
C LYS A 323 -5.02 -21.99 10.73
N ASN A 324 -5.23 -21.52 9.50
CA ASN A 324 -4.32 -21.77 8.38
C ASN A 324 -3.03 -20.92 8.44
N LEU A 325 -2.99 -19.89 9.29
CA LEU A 325 -1.80 -19.05 9.51
C LEU A 325 -0.77 -19.65 10.49
N ARG A 326 -1.06 -20.81 11.07
CA ARG A 326 -0.20 -21.49 12.08
C ARG A 326 0.98 -22.23 11.47
#